data_4274f38f41b4c559f7e1c5e3ecc9a31d
#
_entry.id   4274f38f41b4c559f7e1c5e3ecc9a31d
#
_cell.length_a   1.000
_cell.length_b   1.000
_cell.length_c   1.000
_cell.angle_alpha   90.00
_cell.angle_beta   90.00
_cell.angle_gamma   90.00
#
_symmetry.space_group_name_H-M   'P 1'
#
loop_
_entity.id
_entity.type
_entity.pdbx_description
1 polymer ?
#
loop_
_entity_poly.entity_id
_entity_poly.type
_entity_poly.pdbx_seq_one_letter_code
_entity_poly.pdbx_strand_id
1 'polypeptide(L)'
;MFKYWHIKKYGDNLANRLAKRYGEKHFYNASQIRATIYQCNYKPSYLPLGYLLYLERSQLNETLEREFPELDIQAYKNEMLDYLGKKQYSGKLYELKHS
;
A
#
# COMPACT_ATOMS: atom_id res chain seq x y z
N MET A 1 -2.75 6.12 -16.97
CA MET A 1 -4.18 5.73 -16.91
C MET A 1 -4.39 4.51 -16.00
N PHE A 2 -3.72 3.40 -16.29
CA PHE A 2 -3.86 2.20 -15.46
C PHE A 2 -3.24 2.34 -14.08
N LYS A 3 -2.21 3.18 -13.93
CA LYS A 3 -1.52 3.38 -12.65
C LYS A 3 -2.46 3.93 -11.57
N TYR A 4 -3.26 4.93 -11.93
CA TYR A 4 -4.24 5.48 -10.98
C TYR A 4 -5.21 4.40 -10.49
N TRP A 5 -5.70 3.58 -11.40
CA TRP A 5 -6.66 2.52 -11.05
C TRP A 5 -6.04 1.51 -10.07
N HIS A 6 -4.78 1.09 -10.31
CA HIS A 6 -4.09 0.16 -9.43
C HIS A 6 -3.83 0.77 -8.05
N ILE A 7 -3.42 2.03 -8.03
CA ILE A 7 -3.16 2.73 -6.76
C ILE A 7 -4.45 2.83 -5.95
N LYS A 8 -5.53 3.21 -6.60
CA LYS A 8 -6.82 3.31 -5.93
C LYS A 8 -7.32 1.95 -5.44
N LYS A 9 -7.09 0.91 -6.21
CA LYS A 9 -7.45 -0.44 -5.80
C LYS A 9 -6.70 -0.87 -4.54
N TYR A 10 -5.41 -0.52 -4.42
CA TYR A 10 -4.66 -0.76 -3.21
C TYR A 10 -5.24 0.03 -2.03
N GLY A 11 -5.65 1.26 -2.26
CA GLY A 11 -6.18 2.10 -1.19
C GLY A 11 -7.55 1.68 -0.69
N ASP A 12 -8.44 1.26 -1.59
CA ASP A 12 -9.83 0.96 -1.23
C ASP A 12 -10.11 -0.53 -1.10
N ASN A 13 -9.81 -1.27 -2.16
CA ASN A 13 -10.21 -2.67 -2.26
C ASN A 13 -9.36 -3.58 -1.38
N LEU A 14 -8.05 -3.32 -1.30
CA LEU A 14 -7.15 -4.15 -0.50
C LEU A 14 -7.51 -4.11 0.98
N ALA A 15 -7.97 -2.97 1.48
CA ALA A 15 -8.40 -2.85 2.87
C ALA A 15 -9.50 -3.86 3.18
N ASN A 16 -10.48 -3.98 2.28
CA ASN A 16 -11.59 -4.92 2.45
C ASN A 16 -11.12 -6.38 2.40
N ARG A 17 -10.16 -6.67 1.53
CA ARG A 17 -9.62 -8.04 1.42
C ARG A 17 -8.86 -8.43 2.68
N LEU A 18 -8.05 -7.52 3.21
CA LEU A 18 -7.31 -7.76 4.45
C LEU A 18 -8.27 -7.96 5.63
N ALA A 19 -9.31 -7.12 5.70
CA ALA A 19 -10.30 -7.23 6.77
C ALA A 19 -11.05 -8.57 6.73
N LYS A 20 -11.40 -9.04 5.54
CA LYS A 20 -12.09 -10.32 5.39
C LYS A 20 -11.23 -11.51 5.77
N ARG A 21 -9.93 -11.43 5.52
CA ARG A 21 -9.02 -12.56 5.77
C ARG A 21 -8.50 -12.60 7.20
N TYR A 22 -8.24 -11.44 7.80
CA TYR A 22 -7.52 -11.36 9.08
C TYR A 22 -8.24 -10.54 10.15
N GLY A 23 -9.44 -10.06 9.87
CA GLY A 23 -10.16 -9.17 10.75
C GLY A 23 -9.85 -7.71 10.48
N GLU A 24 -10.74 -6.84 10.87
CA GLU A 24 -10.62 -5.41 10.63
C GLU A 24 -9.59 -4.80 11.58
N LYS A 25 -8.51 -4.25 11.03
CA LYS A 25 -7.42 -3.62 11.76
C LYS A 25 -6.91 -2.43 10.97
N HIS A 26 -6.22 -1.52 11.67
CA HIS A 26 -5.55 -0.40 11.00
C HIS A 26 -4.32 -0.87 10.22
N PHE A 27 -3.59 -1.82 10.79
CA PHE A 27 -2.33 -2.29 10.21
C PHE A 27 -2.22 -3.81 10.30
N TYR A 28 -1.40 -4.37 9.40
CA TYR A 28 -1.20 -5.81 9.27
C TYR A 28 0.30 -6.10 9.18
N ASN A 29 0.70 -7.37 9.31
CA ASN A 29 2.11 -7.71 9.14
C ASN A 29 2.45 -7.95 7.66
N ALA A 30 3.74 -8.01 7.36
CA ALA A 30 4.22 -8.14 5.97
C ALA A 30 3.72 -9.41 5.29
N SER A 31 3.70 -10.54 5.99
CA SER A 31 3.21 -11.81 5.45
C SER A 31 1.76 -11.72 5.02
N GLN A 32 0.92 -11.09 5.85
CA GLN A 32 -0.50 -10.94 5.56
C GLN A 32 -0.73 -10.08 4.32
N ILE A 33 0.02 -8.99 4.22
CA ILE A 33 -0.09 -8.07 3.07
C ILE A 33 0.37 -8.77 1.79
N ARG A 34 1.56 -9.41 1.82
CA ARG A 34 2.07 -10.12 0.65
C ARG A 34 1.14 -11.23 0.18
N ALA A 35 0.67 -12.06 1.12
CA ALA A 35 -0.20 -13.16 0.77
C ALA A 35 -1.49 -12.68 0.10
N THR A 36 -2.07 -11.60 0.62
CA THR A 36 -3.30 -11.05 0.06
C THR A 36 -3.06 -10.50 -1.33
N ILE A 37 -1.97 -9.77 -1.53
CA ILE A 37 -1.64 -9.19 -2.83
C ILE A 37 -1.47 -10.27 -3.89
N TYR A 38 -0.69 -11.31 -3.59
CA TYR A 38 -0.43 -12.37 -4.57
C TYR A 38 -1.64 -13.28 -4.80
N GLN A 39 -2.40 -13.59 -3.75
CA GLN A 39 -3.53 -14.50 -3.87
C GLN A 39 -4.77 -13.84 -4.45
N CYS A 40 -4.90 -12.54 -4.34
CA CYS A 40 -6.07 -11.81 -4.84
C CYS A 40 -5.77 -11.04 -6.14
N ASN A 41 -4.68 -11.36 -6.81
CA ASN A 41 -4.32 -10.81 -8.12
C ASN A 41 -4.14 -9.29 -8.15
N TYR A 42 -3.62 -8.71 -7.09
CA TYR A 42 -3.17 -7.32 -7.12
C TYR A 42 -1.82 -7.27 -7.84
N LYS A 43 -1.56 -6.13 -8.48
CA LYS A 43 -0.31 -5.97 -9.23
C LYS A 43 0.89 -5.91 -8.28
N PRO A 44 1.81 -6.91 -8.31
CA PRO A 44 2.90 -6.97 -7.34
C PRO A 44 3.90 -5.82 -7.42
N SER A 45 3.98 -5.12 -8.53
CA SER A 45 4.88 -3.96 -8.65
C SER A 45 4.50 -2.83 -7.69
N TYR A 46 3.29 -2.86 -7.12
CA TYR A 46 2.85 -1.88 -6.13
C TYR A 46 2.91 -2.42 -4.69
N LEU A 47 3.63 -3.52 -4.48
CA LEU A 47 3.79 -4.06 -3.12
C LEU A 47 4.36 -3.03 -2.13
N PRO A 48 5.34 -2.18 -2.50
CA PRO A 48 5.79 -1.13 -1.58
C PRO A 48 4.66 -0.21 -1.13
N LEU A 49 3.72 0.10 -2.03
CA LEU A 49 2.55 0.90 -1.67
C LEU A 49 1.69 0.17 -0.64
N GLY A 50 1.50 -1.14 -0.81
CA GLY A 50 0.77 -1.94 0.16
C GLY A 50 1.40 -1.85 1.55
N TYR A 51 2.72 -1.91 1.64
CA TYR A 51 3.42 -1.74 2.90
C TYR A 51 3.25 -0.33 3.46
N LEU A 52 3.39 0.68 2.63
CA LEU A 52 3.22 2.07 3.07
C LEU A 52 1.83 2.31 3.66
N LEU A 53 0.81 1.66 3.11
CA LEU A 53 -0.57 1.87 3.55
C LEU A 53 -0.96 1.00 4.75
N TYR A 54 -0.51 -0.25 4.81
CA TYR A 54 -1.08 -1.24 5.73
C TYR A 54 -0.10 -1.90 6.69
N LEU A 55 1.21 -1.74 6.49
CA LEU A 55 2.17 -2.43 7.35
C LEU A 55 2.29 -1.74 8.72
N GLU A 56 2.42 -2.55 9.77
CA GLU A 56 2.69 -2.04 11.11
C GLU A 56 3.80 -1.00 11.07
N ARG A 57 3.55 0.17 11.68
CA ARG A 57 4.48 1.29 11.59
C ARG A 57 5.86 1.00 12.16
N SER A 58 5.92 0.18 13.20
CA SER A 58 7.19 -0.20 13.83
C SER A 58 8.07 -1.07 12.94
N GLN A 59 7.49 -1.72 11.93
CA GLN A 59 8.21 -2.64 11.05
C GLN A 59 8.43 -2.06 9.65
N LEU A 60 7.86 -0.90 9.37
CA LEU A 60 7.81 -0.38 8.00
C LEU A 60 9.19 -0.15 7.40
N ASN A 61 10.04 0.60 8.06
CA ASN A 61 11.37 0.93 7.51
C ASN A 61 12.23 -0.30 7.33
N GLU A 62 12.25 -1.17 8.33
CA GLU A 62 13.03 -2.41 8.28
C GLU A 62 12.57 -3.31 7.13
N THR A 63 11.27 -3.48 6.98
CA THR A 63 10.71 -4.32 5.92
C THR A 63 11.03 -3.76 4.54
N LEU A 64 10.87 -2.45 4.36
CA LEU A 64 11.18 -1.82 3.07
C LEU A 64 12.67 -1.93 2.74
N GLU A 65 13.55 -1.74 3.71
CA GLU A 65 14.99 -1.89 3.49
C GLU A 65 15.36 -3.33 3.13
N ARG A 66 14.73 -4.31 3.78
CA ARG A 66 15.02 -5.72 3.54
C ARG A 66 14.51 -6.20 2.19
N GLU A 67 13.30 -5.81 1.82
CA GLU A 67 12.67 -6.32 0.60
C GLU A 67 12.91 -5.44 -0.61
N PHE A 68 13.14 -4.16 -0.42
CA PHE A 68 13.36 -3.20 -1.49
C PHE A 68 14.55 -2.29 -1.17
N PRO A 69 15.77 -2.86 -1.06
CA PRO A 69 16.92 -2.10 -0.55
C PRO A 69 17.34 -0.92 -1.44
N GLU A 70 16.98 -0.94 -2.72
CA GLU A 70 17.32 0.13 -3.64
C GLU A 70 16.20 1.15 -3.83
N LEU A 71 15.09 0.98 -3.11
CA LEU A 71 13.95 1.87 -3.26
C LEU A 71 14.14 3.15 -2.46
N ASP A 72 13.99 4.30 -3.14
CA ASP A 72 13.88 5.58 -2.46
C ASP A 72 12.42 5.74 -2.03
N ILE A 73 12.16 5.52 -0.75
CA ILE A 73 10.80 5.48 -0.19
C ILE A 73 10.08 6.81 -0.40
N GLN A 74 10.77 7.94 -0.17
CA GLN A 74 10.14 9.24 -0.31
C GLN A 74 9.80 9.55 -1.77
N ALA A 75 10.71 9.22 -2.69
CA ALA A 75 10.46 9.42 -4.11
C ALA A 75 9.31 8.52 -4.59
N TYR A 76 9.27 7.28 -4.12
CA TYR A 76 8.19 6.36 -4.45
C TYR A 76 6.83 6.88 -3.96
N LYS A 77 6.80 7.34 -2.72
CA LYS A 77 5.58 7.91 -2.13
C LYS A 77 5.09 9.12 -2.94
N ASN A 78 6.01 10.02 -3.29
CA ASN A 78 5.67 11.19 -4.08
C ASN A 78 5.14 10.80 -5.46
N GLU A 79 5.76 9.80 -6.09
CA GLU A 79 5.31 9.29 -7.39
C GLU A 79 3.88 8.75 -7.31
N MET A 80 3.57 7.96 -6.27
CA MET A 80 2.23 7.42 -6.09
C MET A 80 1.20 8.54 -5.92
N LEU A 81 1.53 9.54 -5.12
CA LEU A 81 0.63 10.68 -4.90
C LEU A 81 0.44 11.51 -6.18
N ASP A 82 1.48 11.63 -7.00
CA ASP A 82 1.40 12.34 -8.28
C ASP A 82 0.44 11.65 -9.25
N TYR A 83 0.42 10.32 -9.26
CA TYR A 83 -0.52 9.58 -10.11
C TYR A 83 -1.97 9.82 -9.71
N LEU A 84 -2.24 10.12 -8.45
CA LEU A 84 -3.57 10.48 -7.99
C LEU A 84 -3.96 11.88 -8.46
N GLY A 85 -2.97 12.76 -8.59
CA GLY A 85 -3.18 14.12 -9.07
C GLY A 85 -4.18 14.87 -8.22
N LYS A 86 -5.15 15.50 -8.87
CA LYS A 86 -6.20 16.25 -8.19
C LYS A 86 -7.46 15.43 -7.95
N LYS A 87 -7.42 14.13 -8.22
CA LYS A 87 -8.58 13.27 -8.03
C LYS A 87 -8.87 13.10 -6.54
N GLN A 88 -10.16 12.95 -6.23
CA GLN A 88 -10.57 12.76 -4.84
C GLN A 88 -10.27 11.34 -4.39
N TYR A 89 -9.79 11.23 -3.18
CA TYR A 89 -9.53 9.93 -2.56
C TYR A 89 -9.63 10.08 -1.04
N SER A 90 -9.84 8.96 -0.36
CA SER A 90 -10.07 8.95 1.07
C SER A 90 -9.41 7.72 1.70
N GLY A 91 -9.59 7.53 3.01
CA GLY A 91 -9.08 6.39 3.72
C GLY A 91 -7.56 6.34 3.74
N LYS A 92 -7.00 5.17 3.44
CA LYS A 92 -5.56 4.96 3.55
C LYS A 92 -4.74 5.84 2.61
N LEU A 93 -5.23 6.13 1.42
CA LEU A 93 -4.52 7.02 0.50
C LEU A 93 -4.47 8.45 1.05
N TYR A 94 -5.56 8.89 1.67
CA TYR A 94 -5.60 10.20 2.30
C TYR A 94 -4.59 10.27 3.46
N GLU A 95 -4.53 9.21 4.28
CA GLU A 95 -3.55 9.12 5.36
C GLU A 95 -2.12 9.19 4.83
N LEU A 96 -1.85 8.53 3.72
CA LEU A 96 -0.53 8.55 3.10
C LEU A 96 -0.12 9.96 2.69
N LYS A 97 -1.05 10.72 2.11
CA LYS A 97 -0.77 12.10 1.70
C LYS A 97 -0.39 12.97 2.89
N HIS A 98 -1.00 12.74 4.03
CA HIS A 98 -0.82 13.58 5.21
C HIS A 98 0.14 13.01 6.25
N SER A 99 0.87 11.95 5.90
CA SER A 99 1.84 11.34 6.80
C SER A 99 3.22 11.98 6.73
#